data_2e150cdf4021a4b1b3404749a2539946
#
_entry.id   2e150cdf4021a4b1b3404749a2539946
#
_cell.length_a   1.000
_cell.length_b   1.000
_cell.length_c   1.000
_cell.angle_alpha   90.00
_cell.angle_beta   90.00
_cell.angle_gamma   90.00
#
_symmetry.space_group_name_H-M   'P 1'
#
loop_
_entity.id
_entity.type
_entity.pdbx_description
1 polymer ?
#
loop_
_entity_poly.entity_id
_entity_poly.type
_entity_poly.pdbx_seq_one_letter_code
_entity_poly.pdbx_strand_id
1 'polypeptide(L)'
;MSVAAVEALALVPGAGAGAPLRLDEPLSFWGGLDPASGLVTDRWHPQRNAIVAGRALMMPAGRGSSSGSAALAEAFRLGVGPAAILLIERDPIVVVGALVAAALYGAACPVALVAAPDWERLAAARRLAIEAKGTRAMIRLERAS
;
A
#
# COMPACT_ATOMS: atom_id res chain seq x y z
N MET A 1 -11.87 -17.03 -16.68
CA MET A 1 -11.28 -16.22 -15.61
C MET A 1 -12.18 -15.04 -15.34
N SER A 2 -12.65 -14.89 -14.13
CA SER A 2 -13.51 -13.76 -13.79
C SER A 2 -12.72 -12.66 -13.10
N VAL A 3 -12.95 -11.42 -13.51
CA VAL A 3 -12.39 -10.24 -12.89
C VAL A 3 -13.53 -9.49 -12.22
N ALA A 4 -13.38 -9.24 -10.93
CA ALA A 4 -14.30 -8.42 -10.17
C ALA A 4 -13.66 -7.07 -9.89
N ALA A 5 -14.46 -6.08 -9.58
CA ALA A 5 -13.97 -4.74 -9.26
C ALA A 5 -14.62 -4.22 -7.98
N VAL A 6 -13.85 -3.48 -7.22
CA VAL A 6 -14.28 -2.79 -6.01
C VAL A 6 -13.98 -1.31 -6.19
N GLU A 7 -14.96 -0.47 -5.89
CA GLU A 7 -14.77 0.97 -5.88
C GLU A 7 -14.30 1.43 -4.51
N ALA A 8 -13.34 2.36 -4.48
CA ALA A 8 -12.77 2.89 -3.25
C ALA A 8 -12.54 4.39 -3.39
N LEU A 9 -12.19 5.04 -2.29
CA LEU A 9 -11.87 6.46 -2.28
C LEU A 9 -10.38 6.65 -2.56
N ALA A 10 -10.04 7.41 -3.59
CA ALA A 10 -8.66 7.72 -3.90
C ALA A 10 -8.12 8.77 -2.94
N LEU A 11 -6.99 8.47 -2.27
CA LEU A 11 -6.26 9.41 -1.43
C LEU A 11 -5.03 9.94 -2.16
N VAL A 12 -4.39 9.13 -2.99
CA VAL A 12 -3.28 9.51 -3.86
C VAL A 12 -3.55 8.93 -5.24
N PRO A 13 -3.49 9.74 -6.31
CA PRO A 13 -3.73 9.24 -7.66
C PRO A 13 -2.56 8.39 -8.16
N GLY A 14 -2.84 7.56 -9.15
CA GLY A 14 -1.84 6.73 -9.81
C GLY A 14 -2.41 5.38 -10.19
N ALA A 15 -1.57 4.55 -10.79
CA ALA A 15 -1.89 3.19 -11.15
C ALA A 15 -0.79 2.26 -10.66
N GLY A 16 -1.16 1.12 -10.15
CA GLY A 16 -0.21 0.12 -9.67
C GLY A 16 -0.90 -1.22 -9.51
N ALA A 17 -0.12 -2.29 -9.66
CA ALA A 17 -0.65 -3.64 -9.55
C ALA A 17 0.37 -4.55 -8.87
N GLY A 18 -0.13 -5.47 -8.07
CA GLY A 18 0.70 -6.45 -7.38
C GLY A 18 -0.12 -7.44 -6.59
N ALA A 19 0.53 -8.48 -6.11
CA ALA A 19 -0.11 -9.42 -5.20
C ALA A 19 -0.41 -8.73 -3.88
N PRO A 20 -1.58 -8.98 -3.27
CA PRO A 20 -1.88 -8.38 -1.98
C PRO A 20 -0.91 -8.87 -0.90
N LEU A 21 -0.46 -7.95 -0.07
CA LEU A 21 0.24 -8.25 1.17
C LEU A 21 -0.57 -7.64 2.30
N ARG A 22 -1.27 -8.48 3.02
CA ARG A 22 -2.10 -8.04 4.13
C ARG A 22 -1.29 -7.99 5.41
N LEU A 23 -1.25 -6.82 6.02
CA LEU A 23 -0.69 -6.66 7.36
C LEU A 23 -1.85 -6.72 8.36
N ASP A 24 -1.71 -7.57 9.36
CA ASP A 24 -2.74 -7.77 10.38
C ASP A 24 -2.77 -6.64 11.41
N GLU A 25 -1.69 -5.87 11.48
CA GLU A 25 -1.55 -4.72 12.37
C GLU A 25 -0.98 -3.54 11.60
N PRO A 26 -1.18 -2.30 12.08
CA PRO A 26 -0.53 -1.13 11.50
C PRO A 26 0.99 -1.28 11.52
N LEU A 27 1.64 -0.67 10.52
CA LEU A 27 3.08 -0.64 10.42
C LEU A 27 3.58 0.79 10.48
N SER A 28 4.60 1.04 11.31
CA SER A 28 5.36 2.28 11.24
C SER A 28 6.48 2.11 10.23
N PHE A 29 6.50 2.94 9.19
CA PHE A 29 7.58 2.89 8.21
C PHE A 29 8.92 3.34 8.81
N TRP A 30 8.86 4.23 9.80
CA TRP A 30 10.05 4.62 10.54
C TRP A 30 10.39 3.53 11.56
N GLY A 31 11.50 2.83 11.32
CA GLY A 31 11.97 1.75 12.19
C GLY A 31 11.29 0.40 11.97
N GLY A 32 10.15 0.36 11.30
CA GLY A 32 9.43 -0.90 11.03
C GLY A 32 9.63 -1.44 9.63
N LEU A 33 10.19 -0.62 8.73
CA LEU A 33 10.51 -1.00 7.36
C LEU A 33 11.97 -0.66 7.07
N ASP A 34 12.67 -1.60 6.45
CA ASP A 34 13.99 -1.29 5.88
C ASP A 34 13.80 -0.67 4.51
N PRO A 35 14.08 0.64 4.32
CA PRO A 35 13.84 1.29 3.04
C PRO A 35 14.79 0.84 1.93
N ALA A 36 15.88 0.16 2.27
CA ALA A 36 16.82 -0.35 1.28
C ALA A 36 16.35 -1.66 0.65
N SER A 37 15.60 -2.47 1.37
CA SER A 37 15.16 -3.79 0.90
C SER A 37 13.64 -3.92 0.77
N GLY A 38 12.87 -3.04 1.41
CA GLY A 38 11.42 -3.19 1.49
C GLY A 38 10.98 -4.26 2.48
N LEU A 39 11.87 -4.68 3.37
CA LEU A 39 11.60 -5.73 4.35
C LEU A 39 10.92 -5.15 5.59
N VAL A 40 9.87 -5.82 6.08
CA VAL A 40 9.28 -5.50 7.39
C VAL A 40 10.23 -5.99 8.46
N THR A 41 10.81 -5.05 9.21
CA THR A 41 11.87 -5.32 10.21
C THR A 41 11.38 -5.19 11.64
N ASP A 42 10.15 -4.67 11.86
CA ASP A 42 9.58 -4.60 13.21
C ASP A 42 9.47 -6.01 13.78
N ARG A 43 10.29 -6.29 14.78
CA ARG A 43 10.40 -7.63 15.38
C ARG A 43 9.12 -8.11 16.06
N TRP A 44 8.22 -7.20 16.38
CA TRP A 44 6.95 -7.50 17.05
C TRP A 44 5.77 -7.56 16.09
N HIS A 45 6.02 -7.26 14.80
CA HIS A 45 4.96 -7.28 13.80
C HIS A 45 4.67 -8.72 13.34
N PRO A 46 3.38 -9.11 13.21
CA PRO A 46 3.03 -10.48 12.77
C PRO A 46 3.55 -10.82 11.37
N GLN A 47 3.69 -9.83 10.47
CA GLN A 47 4.24 -10.04 9.14
C GLN A 47 5.73 -9.67 9.04
N ARG A 48 6.45 -9.76 10.12
CA ARG A 48 7.91 -9.60 10.11
C ARG A 48 8.53 -10.49 9.03
N ASN A 49 9.51 -9.94 8.32
CA ASN A 49 10.22 -10.55 7.19
C ASN A 49 9.44 -10.55 5.88
N ALA A 50 8.21 -10.06 5.83
CA ALA A 50 7.53 -9.84 4.57
C ALA A 50 8.20 -8.70 3.80
N ILE A 51 8.12 -8.75 2.47
CA ILE A 51 8.68 -7.73 1.59
C ILE A 51 7.55 -6.98 0.92
N VAL A 52 7.52 -5.65 1.08
CA VAL A 52 6.45 -4.82 0.52
C VAL A 52 6.69 -4.47 -0.95
N ALA A 53 7.91 -4.64 -1.43
CA ALA A 53 8.30 -4.21 -2.78
C ALA A 53 7.38 -4.81 -3.85
N GLY A 54 6.79 -3.95 -4.67
CA GLY A 54 5.93 -4.37 -5.77
C GLY A 54 4.59 -5.00 -5.35
N ARG A 55 4.26 -4.98 -4.07
CA ARG A 55 3.02 -5.58 -3.56
C ARG A 55 1.90 -4.54 -3.45
N ALA A 56 0.67 -5.00 -3.53
CA ALA A 56 -0.47 -4.21 -3.10
C ALA A 56 -0.54 -4.30 -1.58
N LEU A 57 0.01 -3.32 -0.89
CA LEU A 57 0.12 -3.34 0.56
C LEU A 57 -1.22 -3.00 1.19
N MET A 58 -1.74 -3.91 1.99
CA MET A 58 -2.99 -3.73 2.71
C MET A 58 -2.71 -3.64 4.20
N MET A 59 -2.95 -2.48 4.79
CA MET A 59 -2.88 -2.34 6.24
C MET A 59 -4.06 -1.51 6.73
N PRO A 60 -4.62 -1.85 7.90
CA PRO A 60 -5.83 -1.16 8.37
C PRO A 60 -5.61 0.33 8.58
N ALA A 61 -4.43 0.70 9.05
CA ALA A 61 -4.01 2.08 9.27
C ALA A 61 -2.50 2.14 9.33
N GLY A 62 -1.93 3.34 9.26
CA GLY A 62 -0.52 3.53 9.59
C GLY A 62 -0.33 3.72 11.09
N ARG A 63 0.93 3.76 11.48
CA ARG A 63 1.31 3.97 12.88
C ARG A 63 2.67 4.67 12.91
N GLY A 64 2.93 5.43 13.95
CA GLY A 64 4.24 5.99 14.23
C GLY A 64 4.34 7.47 13.91
N SER A 65 5.57 7.93 13.73
CA SER A 65 5.89 9.34 13.60
C SER A 65 5.79 9.84 12.16
N SER A 66 5.80 11.15 11.98
CA SER A 66 5.86 11.81 10.67
C SER A 66 7.13 11.43 9.88
N SER A 67 8.17 10.96 10.56
CA SER A 67 9.37 10.43 9.88
C SER A 67 9.08 9.20 9.03
N GLY A 68 7.94 8.54 9.25
CA GLY A 68 7.46 7.45 8.40
C GLY A 68 7.26 7.86 6.94
N SER A 69 6.85 9.11 6.69
CA SER A 69 6.72 9.62 5.33
C SER A 69 8.06 9.61 4.59
N ALA A 70 9.12 10.03 5.26
CA ALA A 70 10.47 10.04 4.68
C ALA A 70 10.99 8.62 4.45
N ALA A 71 10.73 7.71 5.37
CA ALA A 71 11.14 6.30 5.22
C ALA A 71 10.42 5.65 4.02
N LEU A 72 9.14 5.89 3.87
CA LEU A 72 8.37 5.39 2.73
C LEU A 72 8.87 5.98 1.42
N ALA A 73 9.09 7.29 1.37
CA ALA A 73 9.62 7.95 0.19
C ALA A 73 11.00 7.39 -0.19
N GLU A 74 11.87 7.11 0.78
CA GLU A 74 13.19 6.51 0.55
C GLU A 74 13.06 5.12 -0.07
N ALA A 75 12.11 4.31 0.38
CA ALA A 75 11.85 3.00 -0.22
C ALA A 75 11.49 3.13 -1.70
N PHE A 76 10.69 4.12 -2.06
CA PHE A 76 10.37 4.41 -3.46
C PHE A 76 11.60 4.86 -4.25
N ARG A 77 12.40 5.74 -3.66
CA ARG A 77 13.63 6.19 -4.30
C ARG A 77 14.57 5.02 -4.65
N LEU A 78 14.62 4.05 -3.77
CA LEU A 78 15.47 2.86 -3.94
C LEU A 78 14.79 1.73 -4.73
N GLY A 79 13.57 1.94 -5.21
CA GLY A 79 12.88 0.99 -6.08
C GLY A 79 12.26 -0.20 -5.34
N VAL A 80 12.11 -0.12 -4.03
CA VAL A 80 11.54 -1.21 -3.21
C VAL A 80 10.23 -0.84 -2.51
N GLY A 81 9.58 0.23 -2.96
CA GLY A 81 8.29 0.62 -2.44
C GLY A 81 7.15 -0.30 -2.93
N PRO A 82 6.00 -0.26 -2.25
CA PRO A 82 4.83 -1.00 -2.69
C PRO A 82 4.27 -0.46 -4.00
N ALA A 83 3.56 -1.30 -4.74
CA ALA A 83 2.90 -0.91 -5.99
C ALA A 83 1.64 -0.07 -5.73
N ALA A 84 0.98 -0.31 -4.61
CA ALA A 84 -0.21 0.41 -4.17
C ALA A 84 -0.36 0.22 -2.66
N ILE A 85 -1.11 1.12 -2.02
CA ILE A 85 -1.41 1.00 -0.59
C ILE A 85 -2.91 1.13 -0.39
N LEU A 86 -3.50 0.14 0.28
CA LEU A 86 -4.92 0.12 0.63
C LEU A 86 -5.07 0.24 2.14
N LEU A 87 -5.91 1.16 2.58
CA LEU A 87 -6.14 1.48 4.00
C LEU A 87 -7.62 1.36 4.31
N ILE A 88 -7.96 1.05 5.57
CA ILE A 88 -9.32 1.18 6.09
C ILE A 88 -9.49 2.57 6.74
N GLU A 89 -8.47 3.06 7.41
CA GLU A 89 -8.48 4.38 8.05
C GLU A 89 -7.46 5.29 7.37
N ARG A 90 -7.81 6.57 7.24
CA ARG A 90 -6.93 7.58 6.65
C ARG A 90 -5.64 7.70 7.44
N ASP A 91 -4.53 7.83 6.73
CA ASP A 91 -3.23 8.06 7.32
C ASP A 91 -2.46 9.12 6.55
N PRO A 92 -2.35 10.35 7.10
CA PRO A 92 -1.61 11.43 6.44
C PRO A 92 -0.14 11.10 6.19
N ILE A 93 0.48 10.30 7.04
CA ILE A 93 1.90 9.93 6.91
C ILE A 93 2.12 9.13 5.63
N VAL A 94 1.26 8.15 5.37
CA VAL A 94 1.30 7.35 4.15
C VAL A 94 1.01 8.21 2.92
N VAL A 95 -0.01 9.05 2.99
CA VAL A 95 -0.39 9.92 1.89
C VAL A 95 0.75 10.87 1.51
N VAL A 96 1.35 11.53 2.50
CA VAL A 96 2.47 12.44 2.27
C VAL A 96 3.66 11.69 1.66
N GLY A 97 4.01 10.51 2.19
CA GLY A 97 5.11 9.72 1.66
C GLY A 97 4.91 9.35 0.19
N ALA A 98 3.71 8.92 -0.17
CA ALA A 98 3.40 8.56 -1.56
C ALA A 98 3.38 9.78 -2.49
N LEU A 99 2.85 10.91 -2.03
CA LEU A 99 2.86 12.17 -2.81
C LEU A 99 4.28 12.67 -3.05
N VAL A 100 5.12 12.64 -2.04
CA VAL A 100 6.54 13.05 -2.16
C VAL A 100 7.27 12.14 -3.15
N ALA A 101 7.05 10.85 -3.08
CA ALA A 101 7.67 9.89 -3.99
C ALA A 101 7.27 10.16 -5.45
N ALA A 102 5.99 10.44 -5.68
CA ALA A 102 5.51 10.79 -7.02
C ALA A 102 6.14 12.08 -7.53
N ALA A 103 6.20 13.11 -6.69
CA ALA A 103 6.72 14.43 -7.07
C ALA A 103 8.23 14.43 -7.30
N LEU A 104 8.99 13.76 -6.43
CA LEU A 104 10.45 13.81 -6.47
C LEU A 104 11.07 12.71 -7.31
N TYR A 105 10.47 11.53 -7.36
CA TYR A 105 11.09 10.35 -7.97
C TYR A 105 10.27 9.77 -9.12
N GLY A 106 9.12 10.35 -9.43
CA GLY A 106 8.24 9.82 -10.47
C GLY A 106 7.66 8.44 -10.13
N ALA A 107 7.72 8.04 -8.87
CA ALA A 107 7.21 6.75 -8.43
C ALA A 107 5.70 6.85 -8.20
N ALA A 108 4.92 6.16 -9.02
CA ALA A 108 3.48 6.10 -8.86
C ALA A 108 3.11 5.04 -7.84
N CYS A 109 2.39 5.44 -6.79
CA CYS A 109 1.83 4.51 -5.82
C CYS A 109 0.45 5.04 -5.43
N PRO A 110 -0.62 4.51 -6.03
CA PRO A 110 -1.96 4.91 -5.61
C PRO A 110 -2.23 4.49 -4.18
N VAL A 111 -2.89 5.35 -3.43
CA VAL A 111 -3.36 5.06 -2.07
C VAL A 111 -4.87 5.20 -2.06
N ALA A 112 -5.57 4.18 -1.60
CA ALA A 112 -7.01 4.16 -1.57
C ALA A 112 -7.56 3.75 -0.20
N LEU A 113 -8.69 4.36 0.15
CA LEU A 113 -9.42 4.04 1.37
C LEU A 113 -10.52 3.05 1.00
N VAL A 114 -10.44 1.86 1.58
CA VAL A 114 -11.31 0.73 1.26
C VAL A 114 -12.34 0.54 2.38
N ALA A 115 -13.57 0.22 2.01
CA ALA A 115 -14.59 -0.13 2.99
C ALA A 115 -14.25 -1.47 3.66
N ALA A 116 -14.42 -1.53 4.97
CA ALA A 116 -14.08 -2.73 5.75
C ALA A 116 -14.72 -4.03 5.20
N PRO A 117 -15.98 -4.04 4.72
CA PRO A 117 -16.56 -5.26 4.16
C PRO A 117 -15.84 -5.84 2.94
N ASP A 118 -15.07 -5.03 2.22
CA ASP A 118 -14.33 -5.49 1.03
C ASP A 118 -12.95 -6.05 1.36
N TRP A 119 -12.49 -5.87 2.59
CA TRP A 119 -11.10 -6.16 2.99
C TRP A 119 -10.69 -7.62 2.76
N GLU A 120 -11.48 -8.55 3.27
CA GLU A 120 -11.16 -9.98 3.17
C GLU A 120 -11.14 -10.45 1.71
N ARG A 121 -12.09 -9.96 0.91
CA ARG A 121 -12.18 -10.30 -0.49
C ARG A 121 -10.96 -9.82 -1.27
N LEU A 122 -10.50 -8.61 -0.99
CA LEU A 122 -9.29 -8.06 -1.63
C LEU A 122 -8.05 -8.85 -1.20
N ALA A 123 -7.94 -9.16 0.09
CA ALA A 123 -6.79 -9.92 0.60
C ALA A 123 -6.70 -11.34 0.03
N ALA A 124 -7.82 -11.93 -0.34
CA ALA A 124 -7.88 -13.27 -0.90
C ALA A 124 -7.57 -13.34 -2.40
N ALA A 125 -7.46 -12.19 -3.07
CA ALA A 125 -7.16 -12.15 -4.50
C ALA A 125 -5.72 -12.59 -4.79
N ARG A 126 -5.49 -13.13 -5.97
CA ARG A 126 -4.14 -13.45 -6.42
C ARG A 126 -3.36 -12.19 -6.77
N ARG A 127 -4.04 -11.22 -7.34
CA ARG A 127 -3.44 -9.96 -7.79
C ARG A 127 -4.49 -8.86 -7.73
N LEU A 128 -4.06 -7.66 -7.40
CA LEU A 128 -4.90 -6.46 -7.40
C LEU A 128 -4.30 -5.45 -8.36
N ALA A 129 -5.14 -4.81 -9.15
CA ALA A 129 -4.77 -3.69 -10.00
C ALA A 129 -5.58 -2.47 -9.58
N ILE A 130 -4.90 -1.41 -9.19
CA ILE A 130 -5.52 -0.20 -8.65
C ILE A 130 -5.31 0.95 -9.62
N GLU A 131 -6.39 1.63 -10.00
CA GLU A 131 -6.35 2.89 -10.72
C GLU A 131 -7.09 3.93 -9.88
N ALA A 132 -6.37 4.97 -9.48
CA ALA A 132 -6.91 6.07 -8.69
C ALA A 132 -6.79 7.37 -9.48
N LYS A 133 -7.93 8.04 -9.66
CA LYS A 133 -8.02 9.28 -10.41
C LYS A 133 -9.04 10.21 -9.75
N GLY A 134 -8.64 11.44 -9.47
CA GLY A 134 -9.52 12.34 -8.71
C GLY A 134 -9.78 11.77 -7.32
N THR A 135 -11.03 11.58 -6.97
CA THR A 135 -11.44 11.03 -5.67
C THR A 135 -11.87 9.56 -5.76
N ARG A 136 -11.81 8.97 -6.94
CA ARG A 136 -12.27 7.61 -7.15
C ARG A 136 -11.11 6.67 -7.46
N ALA A 137 -11.10 5.52 -6.80
CA ALA A 137 -10.20 4.43 -7.12
C ALA A 137 -11.01 3.21 -7.54
N MET A 138 -10.51 2.52 -8.55
CA MET A 138 -11.07 1.25 -8.99
C MET A 138 -10.03 0.16 -8.75
N ILE A 139 -10.42 -0.86 -8.03
CA ILE A 139 -9.57 -1.99 -7.69
C ILE A 139 -10.12 -3.22 -8.40
N ARG A 140 -9.35 -3.76 -9.32
CA ARG A 140 -9.70 -5.00 -10.02
C ARG A 140 -9.02 -6.17 -9.33
N LEU A 141 -9.82 -7.20 -9.05
CA LEU A 141 -9.34 -8.41 -8.39
C LEU A 141 -9.18 -9.51 -9.43
N GLU A 142 -7.98 -10.07 -9.47
CA GLU A 142 -7.73 -11.31 -10.19
C GLU A 142 -7.82 -12.44 -9.19
N ARG A 143 -8.77 -13.33 -9.40
CA ARG A 143 -9.01 -14.43 -8.46
C ARG A 143 -7.99 -15.53 -8.60
N ALA A 144 -7.66 -16.16 -7.49
CA ALA A 144 -6.93 -17.41 -7.50
C ALA A 144 -7.76 -18.48 -8.21
N SER A 145 -7.15 -19.22 -9.10
CA SER A 145 -7.80 -20.30 -9.83
C SER A 145 -7.80 -21.60 -9.02
#